data_9e49f0a18a7f33e58dee904b4521535d
#
_entry.id   9e49f0a18a7f33e58dee904b4521535d
#
_cell.length_a   1.000
_cell.length_b   1.000
_cell.length_c   1.000
_cell.angle_alpha   90.00
_cell.angle_beta   90.00
_cell.angle_gamma   90.00
#
_symmetry.space_group_name_H-M   'P 1'
#
loop_
_entity.id
_entity.type
_entity.pdbx_description
1 polymer ?
#
loop_
_entity_poly.entity_id
_entity_poly.type
_entity_poly.pdbx_seq_one_letter_code
_entity_poly.pdbx_strand_id
1 'polypeptide(L)'
;ISLPYFFIAKEKGINPNTAGRDADNIRERFGLDTSSTAGPYLNIAIPAEKKIADTLERIRLETAAFGRVAGLEGSTVVIDFSSPNIAKPFGVGHLRSTVIGNALASFYGHAGCNVVKLNHLGDWGKQFGLLDVAYTMWGDEKELQKDPILYLYDLYVKINKLIEEGDEALDEKGREAFRRLEQGESEYVERWQRFRELSIEEFKRVYSRLGISFDSYDGEAFYNDKIDDTIDRMHQKGLIHESRGAQVVDLEDRGLGTAIIRKSNGSTTYLARDICAAEYRFTAYAFDRMLYVVGQPQELHFNQLSAVLHRMGYEWADRLEHVMFGYIRGMSTRKGTVVFLDDVLE
;
A
#
# COMPACT_ATOMS: atom_id res chain seq x y z
N ILE A 1 15.48 -19.43 22.62
CA ILE A 1 16.11 -19.16 21.30
C ILE A 1 16.44 -20.50 20.68
N SER A 2 16.05 -20.71 19.43
CA SER A 2 16.36 -21.92 18.66
C SER A 2 17.38 -21.56 17.57
N LEU A 3 18.55 -22.17 17.63
CA LEU A 3 19.62 -21.98 16.64
C LEU A 3 19.66 -23.16 15.69
N PRO A 4 19.52 -22.98 14.37
CA PRO A 4 19.61 -24.05 13.38
C PRO A 4 21.07 -24.47 13.22
N TYR A 5 21.42 -25.61 13.82
CA TYR A 5 22.81 -26.11 13.84
C TYR A 5 23.30 -26.61 12.47
N PHE A 6 22.42 -26.89 11.55
CA PHE A 6 22.79 -27.38 10.22
C PHE A 6 23.64 -26.39 9.41
N PHE A 7 23.54 -25.08 9.64
CA PHE A 7 24.43 -24.11 9.02
C PHE A 7 25.87 -24.25 9.52
N ILE A 8 26.02 -24.36 10.86
CA ILE A 8 27.31 -24.54 11.50
C ILE A 8 27.91 -25.89 11.12
N ALA A 9 27.09 -26.92 11.10
CA ALA A 9 27.47 -28.26 10.70
C ALA A 9 27.96 -28.34 9.25
N LYS A 10 27.26 -27.65 8.33
CA LYS A 10 27.68 -27.56 6.92
C LYS A 10 29.02 -26.87 6.76
N GLU A 11 29.23 -25.77 7.45
CA GLU A 11 30.51 -25.01 7.41
C GLU A 11 31.68 -25.82 7.97
N LYS A 12 31.43 -26.59 9.04
CA LYS A 12 32.44 -27.45 9.69
C LYS A 12 32.59 -28.85 9.09
N GLY A 13 31.76 -29.24 8.10
CA GLY A 13 31.77 -30.56 7.49
C GLY A 13 31.38 -31.69 8.47
N ILE A 14 30.54 -31.42 9.47
CA ILE A 14 30.10 -32.39 10.49
C ILE A 14 28.62 -32.75 10.34
N ASN A 15 28.19 -33.88 10.93
CA ASN A 15 26.77 -34.28 10.88
C ASN A 15 25.92 -33.33 11.75
N PRO A 16 24.86 -32.73 11.23
CA PRO A 16 23.97 -31.84 12.00
C PRO A 16 23.37 -32.48 13.27
N ASN A 17 23.22 -33.79 13.30
CA ASN A 17 22.68 -34.53 14.46
C ASN A 17 23.71 -34.68 15.60
N THR A 18 24.95 -34.23 15.42
CA THR A 18 25.96 -34.20 16.50
C THR A 18 25.89 -32.90 17.32
N ALA A 19 24.88 -32.03 17.04
CA ALA A 19 24.66 -30.79 17.78
C ALA A 19 24.64 -30.96 19.32
N GLY A 20 24.24 -32.14 19.81
CA GLY A 20 24.23 -32.45 21.24
C GLY A 20 25.62 -32.39 21.90
N ARG A 21 26.69 -32.79 21.19
CA ARG A 21 28.07 -32.76 21.73
C ARG A 21 28.63 -31.34 21.82
N ASP A 22 28.27 -30.50 20.83
CA ASP A 22 28.69 -29.08 20.83
C ASP A 22 27.81 -28.23 21.76
N ALA A 23 26.59 -28.69 22.09
CA ALA A 23 25.73 -28.01 23.04
C ALA A 23 26.36 -27.94 24.45
N ASP A 24 27.03 -29.01 24.89
CA ASP A 24 27.68 -29.01 26.17
C ASP A 24 28.89 -28.07 26.24
N ASN A 25 29.67 -27.97 25.14
CA ASN A 25 30.75 -27.01 25.02
C ASN A 25 30.24 -25.56 25.00
N ILE A 26 29.07 -25.32 24.38
CA ILE A 26 28.45 -24.00 24.34
C ILE A 26 27.89 -23.63 25.73
N ARG A 27 27.30 -24.59 26.44
CA ARG A 27 26.87 -24.40 27.84
C ARG A 27 28.02 -23.95 28.72
N GLU A 28 29.11 -24.70 28.67
CA GLU A 28 30.30 -24.47 29.50
C GLU A 28 30.96 -23.13 29.18
N ARG A 29 31.08 -22.80 27.87
CA ARG A 29 31.74 -21.58 27.40
C ARG A 29 30.91 -20.31 27.65
N PHE A 30 29.57 -20.40 27.61
CA PHE A 30 28.66 -19.24 27.73
C PHE A 30 27.84 -19.23 28.99
N GLY A 31 28.05 -20.19 29.92
CA GLY A 31 27.31 -20.26 31.18
C GLY A 31 25.78 -20.48 30.99
N LEU A 32 25.40 -21.25 29.98
CA LEU A 32 23.99 -21.48 29.65
C LEU A 32 23.46 -22.77 30.28
N ASP A 33 22.86 -22.69 31.45
CA ASP A 33 22.39 -23.85 32.20
C ASP A 33 21.15 -24.56 31.58
N THR A 34 20.53 -24.01 30.57
CA THR A 34 19.21 -24.42 30.07
C THR A 34 19.15 -24.66 28.56
N SER A 35 20.20 -25.21 27.95
CA SER A 35 20.15 -25.58 26.53
C SER A 35 19.71 -27.04 26.37
N SER A 36 18.88 -27.30 25.36
CA SER A 36 18.49 -28.64 24.93
C SER A 36 18.63 -28.74 23.41
N THR A 37 18.84 -29.97 22.93
CA THR A 37 18.87 -30.22 21.48
C THR A 37 17.61 -30.95 21.06
N ALA A 38 17.06 -30.56 19.89
CA ALA A 38 15.99 -31.27 19.23
C ALA A 38 16.35 -31.46 17.75
N GLY A 39 16.87 -32.65 17.44
CA GLY A 39 17.43 -32.91 16.10
C GLY A 39 18.59 -31.94 15.79
N PRO A 40 18.54 -31.25 14.63
CA PRO A 40 19.59 -30.30 14.22
C PRO A 40 19.44 -28.90 14.85
N TYR A 41 18.64 -28.74 15.90
CA TYR A 41 18.42 -27.47 16.57
C TYR A 41 19.02 -27.46 17.97
N LEU A 42 19.80 -26.41 18.27
CA LEU A 42 20.21 -26.08 19.61
C LEU A 42 19.22 -25.08 20.21
N ASN A 43 18.48 -25.51 21.24
CA ASN A 43 17.53 -24.64 21.93
C ASN A 43 18.17 -24.08 23.20
N ILE A 44 18.21 -22.76 23.29
CA ILE A 44 18.69 -22.04 24.48
C ILE A 44 17.47 -21.47 25.19
N ALA A 45 17.22 -21.96 26.40
CA ALA A 45 16.19 -21.41 27.28
C ALA A 45 16.83 -20.33 28.15
N ILE A 46 16.33 -19.12 28.07
CA ILE A 46 16.69 -18.04 28.97
C ILE A 46 15.69 -18.03 30.11
N PRO A 47 16.10 -18.13 31.39
CA PRO A 47 15.19 -18.04 32.53
C PRO A 47 14.32 -16.79 32.44
N ALA A 48 13.03 -16.93 32.67
CA ALA A 48 12.07 -15.85 32.53
C ALA A 48 12.41 -14.67 33.46
N GLU A 49 12.79 -14.99 34.70
CA GLU A 49 13.17 -13.99 35.70
C GLU A 49 14.36 -13.15 35.24
N LYS A 50 15.41 -13.78 34.68
CA LYS A 50 16.58 -13.08 34.16
C LYS A 50 16.19 -12.18 32.99
N LYS A 51 15.41 -12.70 32.04
CA LYS A 51 14.93 -11.93 30.88
C LYS A 51 14.10 -10.73 31.31
N ILE A 52 13.21 -10.92 32.30
CA ILE A 52 12.39 -9.83 32.84
C ILE A 52 13.26 -8.77 33.52
N ALA A 53 14.18 -9.21 34.39
CA ALA A 53 15.08 -8.30 35.11
C ALA A 53 15.93 -7.48 34.15
N ASP A 54 16.61 -8.13 33.18
CA ASP A 54 17.43 -7.46 32.17
C ASP A 54 16.62 -6.49 31.32
N THR A 55 15.38 -6.88 30.95
CA THR A 55 14.48 -6.01 30.15
C THR A 55 14.03 -4.78 30.93
N LEU A 56 13.62 -4.97 32.19
CA LEU A 56 13.21 -3.86 33.06
C LEU A 56 14.38 -2.89 33.33
N GLU A 57 15.58 -3.41 33.55
CA GLU A 57 16.76 -2.58 33.73
C GLU A 57 17.09 -1.80 32.45
N ARG A 58 16.99 -2.41 31.28
CA ARG A 58 17.16 -1.72 30.01
C ARG A 58 16.10 -0.62 29.81
N ILE A 59 14.82 -0.90 30.10
CA ILE A 59 13.77 0.12 30.05
C ILE A 59 14.10 1.30 30.97
N ARG A 60 14.58 1.01 32.20
CA ARG A 60 14.95 2.02 33.16
C ARG A 60 16.12 2.90 32.68
N LEU A 61 17.13 2.30 32.05
CA LEU A 61 18.32 3.00 31.58
C LEU A 61 18.09 3.73 30.25
N GLU A 62 17.43 3.07 29.28
CA GLU A 62 17.25 3.56 27.93
C GLU A 62 16.04 4.54 27.85
N THR A 63 15.09 4.45 28.79
CA THR A 63 13.89 5.29 28.86
C THR A 63 13.14 5.37 27.52
N ALA A 64 12.97 6.54 26.93
CA ALA A 64 12.33 6.75 25.63
C ALA A 64 13.12 6.18 24.43
N ALA A 65 14.39 5.80 24.64
CA ALA A 65 15.20 5.15 23.59
C ALA A 65 15.10 3.63 23.60
N PHE A 66 14.42 3.02 24.59
CA PHE A 66 14.23 1.57 24.65
C PHE A 66 13.49 1.07 23.40
N GLY A 67 14.09 0.10 22.71
CA GLY A 67 13.54 -0.44 21.47
C GLY A 67 14.03 0.24 20.19
N ARG A 68 14.84 1.29 20.27
CA ARG A 68 15.56 1.82 19.10
C ARG A 68 16.49 0.77 18.52
N VAL A 69 16.59 0.75 17.20
CA VAL A 69 17.39 -0.23 16.46
C VAL A 69 18.60 0.47 15.85
N ALA A 70 19.79 0.13 16.35
CA ALA A 70 21.02 0.64 15.77
C ALA A 70 21.08 0.29 14.27
N GLY A 71 21.38 1.27 13.43
CA GLY A 71 21.40 1.13 11.97
C GLY A 71 20.09 1.49 11.26
N LEU A 72 18.98 1.69 11.99
CA LEU A 72 17.75 2.25 11.43
C LEU A 72 17.56 3.73 11.78
N GLU A 73 18.32 4.24 12.73
CA GLU A 73 18.21 5.62 13.19
C GLU A 73 18.49 6.62 12.07
N GLY A 74 17.55 7.53 11.84
CA GLY A 74 17.63 8.52 10.76
C GLY A 74 17.25 8.01 9.37
N SER A 75 17.07 6.69 9.17
CA SER A 75 16.59 6.16 7.89
C SER A 75 15.17 6.65 7.60
N THR A 76 14.87 6.93 6.33
CA THR A 76 13.54 7.36 5.90
C THR A 76 12.71 6.17 5.41
N VAL A 77 11.56 5.94 6.05
CA VAL A 77 10.61 4.90 5.68
C VAL A 77 9.30 5.55 5.22
N VAL A 78 8.96 5.34 3.96
CA VAL A 78 7.69 5.81 3.40
C VAL A 78 6.70 4.66 3.40
N ILE A 79 5.48 4.89 3.89
CA ILE A 79 4.45 3.85 4.01
C ILE A 79 3.18 4.36 3.34
N ASP A 80 2.76 3.67 2.27
CA ASP A 80 1.51 3.89 1.57
C ASP A 80 0.47 2.90 2.10
N PHE A 81 -0.59 3.40 2.71
CA PHE A 81 -1.59 2.55 3.33
C PHE A 81 -2.97 3.22 3.40
N SER A 82 -4.01 2.44 3.71
CA SER A 82 -5.41 2.82 3.70
C SER A 82 -5.99 2.95 2.29
N SER A 83 -5.63 3.98 1.54
CA SER A 83 -5.88 4.20 0.11
C SER A 83 -7.35 4.02 -0.31
N PRO A 84 -8.32 4.69 0.37
CA PRO A 84 -9.73 4.60 -0.01
C PRO A 84 -10.01 5.36 -1.31
N ASN A 85 -11.09 4.94 -2.00
CA ASN A 85 -11.62 5.74 -3.09
C ASN A 85 -12.45 6.89 -2.52
N ILE A 86 -12.28 8.10 -3.07
CA ILE A 86 -13.16 9.22 -2.72
C ILE A 86 -14.61 8.93 -3.14
N ALA A 87 -15.56 9.61 -2.52
CA ALA A 87 -16.99 9.43 -2.75
C ALA A 87 -17.48 7.98 -2.53
N LYS A 88 -16.78 7.21 -1.70
CA LYS A 88 -17.18 5.88 -1.26
C LYS A 88 -16.95 5.73 0.24
N PRO A 89 -17.88 5.04 0.94
CA PRO A 89 -17.74 4.81 2.36
C PRO A 89 -16.49 3.99 2.68
N PHE A 90 -15.92 4.27 3.85
CA PHE A 90 -14.77 3.55 4.37
C PHE A 90 -15.18 2.14 4.83
N GLY A 91 -14.74 1.12 4.11
CA GLY A 91 -15.11 -0.27 4.41
C GLY A 91 -14.03 -1.00 5.22
N VAL A 92 -14.41 -2.14 5.80
CA VAL A 92 -13.52 -3.00 6.62
C VAL A 92 -12.24 -3.44 5.87
N GLY A 93 -12.29 -3.53 4.53
CA GLY A 93 -11.10 -3.80 3.72
C GLY A 93 -10.03 -2.71 3.86
N HIS A 94 -10.45 -1.44 3.88
CA HIS A 94 -9.55 -0.30 4.10
C HIS A 94 -9.05 -0.26 5.55
N LEU A 95 -9.90 -0.60 6.53
CA LEU A 95 -9.50 -0.66 7.94
C LEU A 95 -8.29 -1.57 8.16
N ARG A 96 -8.25 -2.73 7.51
CA ARG A 96 -7.12 -3.67 7.65
C ARG A 96 -5.81 -3.04 7.20
N SER A 97 -5.75 -2.47 5.99
CA SER A 97 -4.59 -1.73 5.50
C SER A 97 -4.23 -0.59 6.45
N THR A 98 -5.21 0.16 6.91
CA THR A 98 -5.07 1.31 7.80
C THR A 98 -4.41 0.93 9.13
N VAL A 99 -4.89 -0.13 9.79
CA VAL A 99 -4.35 -0.58 11.08
C VAL A 99 -2.95 -1.15 10.92
N ILE A 100 -2.71 -1.99 9.90
CA ILE A 100 -1.39 -2.58 9.65
C ILE A 100 -0.38 -1.46 9.32
N GLY A 101 -0.73 -0.55 8.42
CA GLY A 101 0.16 0.55 8.02
C GLY A 101 0.50 1.46 9.19
N ASN A 102 -0.48 1.83 10.02
CA ASN A 102 -0.25 2.65 11.20
C ASN A 102 0.60 1.93 12.27
N ALA A 103 0.42 0.62 12.45
CA ALA A 103 1.26 -0.17 13.34
C ALA A 103 2.72 -0.18 12.85
N LEU A 104 2.94 -0.40 11.55
CA LEU A 104 4.28 -0.33 10.95
C LEU A 104 4.89 1.06 11.11
N ALA A 105 4.12 2.13 10.88
CA ALA A 105 4.58 3.50 11.08
C ALA A 105 5.02 3.74 12.52
N SER A 106 4.25 3.22 13.49
CA SER A 106 4.59 3.31 14.91
C SER A 106 5.85 2.52 15.26
N PHE A 107 6.01 1.31 14.73
CA PHE A 107 7.21 0.49 14.97
C PHE A 107 8.47 1.13 14.37
N TYR A 108 8.43 1.57 13.11
CA TYR A 108 9.58 2.22 12.48
C TYR A 108 9.92 3.55 13.15
N GLY A 109 8.93 4.34 13.50
CA GLY A 109 9.14 5.59 14.24
C GLY A 109 9.78 5.34 15.61
N HIS A 110 9.31 4.33 16.35
CA HIS A 110 9.88 3.95 17.63
C HIS A 110 11.33 3.39 17.47
N ALA A 111 11.58 2.66 16.39
CA ALA A 111 12.94 2.17 16.06
C ALA A 111 13.95 3.27 15.74
N GLY A 112 13.49 4.51 15.52
CA GLY A 112 14.33 5.68 15.25
C GLY A 112 14.32 6.17 13.81
N CYS A 113 13.43 5.64 12.96
CA CYS A 113 13.29 6.07 11.58
C CYS A 113 12.48 7.37 11.46
N ASN A 114 12.74 8.12 10.38
CA ASN A 114 11.86 9.17 9.88
C ASN A 114 10.77 8.50 9.06
N VAL A 115 9.52 8.57 9.53
CA VAL A 115 8.39 7.90 8.86
C VAL A 115 7.55 8.91 8.12
N VAL A 116 7.28 8.65 6.84
CA VAL A 116 6.33 9.41 6.01
C VAL A 116 5.13 8.51 5.71
N LYS A 117 3.93 8.95 6.09
CA LYS A 117 2.68 8.23 5.95
C LYS A 117 1.88 8.80 4.78
N LEU A 118 1.73 8.01 3.73
CA LEU A 118 1.00 8.38 2.52
C LEU A 118 -0.36 7.70 2.48
N ASN A 119 -1.36 8.44 2.03
CA ASN A 119 -2.69 7.94 1.72
C ASN A 119 -2.96 8.15 0.22
N HIS A 120 -2.68 7.12 -0.58
CA HIS A 120 -2.87 7.18 -2.03
C HIS A 120 -4.34 6.99 -2.39
N LEU A 121 -5.07 8.10 -2.51
CA LEU A 121 -6.50 8.07 -2.76
C LEU A 121 -6.83 7.59 -4.17
N GLY A 122 -7.85 6.74 -4.30
CA GLY A 122 -8.48 6.44 -5.56
C GLY A 122 -9.40 7.61 -5.97
N ASP A 123 -8.83 8.65 -6.52
CA ASP A 123 -9.52 9.91 -6.83
C ASP A 123 -9.59 10.22 -8.33
N TRP A 124 -9.26 9.24 -9.19
CA TRP A 124 -9.28 9.41 -10.65
C TRP A 124 -9.88 8.23 -11.38
N GLY A 125 -10.56 8.48 -12.50
CA GLY A 125 -11.11 7.45 -13.37
C GLY A 125 -12.57 7.71 -13.76
N LYS A 126 -13.08 6.93 -14.72
CA LYS A 126 -14.44 7.01 -15.28
C LYS A 126 -15.55 7.11 -14.21
N GLN A 127 -15.33 6.51 -13.03
CA GLN A 127 -16.27 6.56 -11.92
C GLN A 127 -16.62 7.99 -11.50
N PHE A 128 -15.70 8.95 -11.66
CA PHE A 128 -15.96 10.35 -11.32
C PHE A 128 -16.74 11.07 -12.40
N GLY A 129 -16.60 10.67 -13.66
CA GLY A 129 -17.51 11.13 -14.72
C GLY A 129 -18.95 10.65 -14.51
N LEU A 130 -19.13 9.40 -14.10
CA LEU A 130 -20.47 8.89 -13.72
C LEU A 130 -21.05 9.63 -12.51
N LEU A 131 -20.21 9.90 -11.51
CA LEU A 131 -20.63 10.66 -10.33
C LEU A 131 -21.01 12.10 -10.67
N ASP A 132 -20.27 12.74 -11.56
CA ASP A 132 -20.56 14.08 -12.09
C ASP A 132 -21.94 14.13 -12.78
N VAL A 133 -22.20 13.17 -13.67
CA VAL A 133 -23.51 13.04 -14.33
C VAL A 133 -24.62 12.81 -13.30
N ALA A 134 -24.41 11.90 -12.34
CA ALA A 134 -25.41 11.60 -11.31
C ALA A 134 -25.71 12.83 -10.45
N TYR A 135 -24.68 13.58 -10.05
CA TYR A 135 -24.87 14.80 -9.27
C TYR A 135 -25.57 15.90 -10.08
N THR A 136 -25.24 16.05 -11.36
CA THR A 136 -25.90 17.01 -12.25
C THR A 136 -27.40 16.69 -12.41
N MET A 137 -27.77 15.40 -12.44
CA MET A 137 -29.17 14.97 -12.61
C MET A 137 -29.99 15.01 -11.32
N TRP A 138 -29.39 14.68 -10.18
CA TRP A 138 -30.11 14.41 -8.93
C TRP A 138 -29.48 15.03 -7.69
N GLY A 139 -28.44 15.86 -7.87
CA GLY A 139 -27.72 16.45 -6.75
C GLY A 139 -28.59 17.39 -5.91
N ASP A 140 -28.46 17.29 -4.60
CA ASP A 140 -29.03 18.19 -3.61
C ASP A 140 -27.92 18.66 -2.67
N GLU A 141 -27.72 19.97 -2.64
CA GLU A 141 -26.64 20.58 -1.85
C GLU A 141 -26.84 20.37 -0.34
N LYS A 142 -28.08 20.34 0.13
CA LYS A 142 -28.37 20.17 1.56
C LYS A 142 -28.06 18.73 1.99
N GLU A 143 -28.39 17.76 1.15
CA GLU A 143 -28.07 16.36 1.43
C GLU A 143 -26.56 16.11 1.35
N LEU A 144 -25.88 16.72 0.38
CA LEU A 144 -24.42 16.64 0.28
C LEU A 144 -23.72 17.17 1.53
N GLN A 145 -24.23 18.22 2.16
CA GLN A 145 -23.64 18.81 3.36
C GLN A 145 -23.89 17.99 4.64
N LYS A 146 -24.94 17.15 4.68
CA LYS A 146 -25.24 16.32 5.86
C LYS A 146 -24.30 15.13 5.98
N ASP A 147 -24.14 14.37 4.92
CA ASP A 147 -23.28 13.21 4.84
C ASP A 147 -22.71 13.08 3.41
N PRO A 148 -21.60 13.76 3.14
CA PRO A 148 -21.04 13.85 1.79
C PRO A 148 -20.74 12.50 1.17
N ILE A 149 -20.11 11.61 1.91
CA ILE A 149 -19.65 10.33 1.36
C ILE A 149 -20.82 9.39 1.07
N LEU A 150 -21.74 9.25 2.01
CA LEU A 150 -22.89 8.36 1.83
C LEU A 150 -23.78 8.87 0.71
N TYR A 151 -24.02 10.18 0.65
CA TYR A 151 -24.83 10.79 -0.40
C TYR A 151 -24.21 10.60 -1.81
N LEU A 152 -22.91 10.87 -1.97
CA LEU A 152 -22.21 10.66 -3.23
C LEU A 152 -22.19 9.19 -3.63
N TYR A 153 -22.04 8.30 -2.65
CA TYR A 153 -22.10 6.86 -2.87
C TYR A 153 -23.48 6.39 -3.36
N ASP A 154 -24.55 6.90 -2.75
CA ASP A 154 -25.92 6.58 -3.17
C ASP A 154 -26.20 7.04 -4.59
N LEU A 155 -25.74 8.23 -4.97
CA LEU A 155 -25.80 8.72 -6.35
C LEU A 155 -25.02 7.81 -7.31
N TYR A 156 -23.84 7.39 -6.91
CA TYR A 156 -23.01 6.48 -7.70
C TYR A 156 -23.67 5.09 -7.86
N VAL A 157 -24.25 4.55 -6.82
CA VAL A 157 -24.99 3.27 -6.87
C VAL A 157 -26.22 3.41 -7.77
N LYS A 158 -26.97 4.52 -7.64
CA LYS A 158 -28.17 4.79 -8.44
C LYS A 158 -27.86 4.83 -9.94
N ILE A 159 -26.82 5.56 -10.37
CA ILE A 159 -26.50 5.65 -11.79
C ILE A 159 -25.99 4.31 -12.34
N ASN A 160 -25.17 3.57 -11.58
CA ASN A 160 -24.68 2.26 -12.00
C ASN A 160 -25.85 1.26 -12.17
N LYS A 161 -26.84 1.29 -11.28
CA LYS A 161 -28.03 0.44 -11.40
C LYS A 161 -28.80 0.70 -12.70
N LEU A 162 -29.00 1.96 -13.08
CA LEU A 162 -29.67 2.31 -14.34
C LEU A 162 -28.87 1.84 -15.56
N ILE A 163 -27.55 1.91 -15.52
CA ILE A 163 -26.68 1.39 -16.58
C ILE A 163 -26.80 -0.13 -16.67
N GLU A 164 -26.81 -0.85 -15.54
CA GLU A 164 -27.00 -2.30 -15.48
C GLU A 164 -28.40 -2.73 -15.99
N GLU A 165 -29.42 -1.87 -15.82
CA GLU A 165 -30.78 -2.05 -16.35
C GLU A 165 -30.90 -1.72 -17.84
N GLY A 166 -29.83 -1.27 -18.51
CA GLY A 166 -29.74 -1.10 -19.95
C GLY A 166 -29.67 0.33 -20.47
N ASP A 167 -29.51 1.33 -19.61
CA ASP A 167 -29.32 2.73 -20.04
C ASP A 167 -27.86 3.01 -20.44
N GLU A 168 -27.48 2.52 -21.64
CA GLU A 168 -26.14 2.73 -22.18
C GLU A 168 -25.81 4.23 -22.40
N ALA A 169 -26.81 5.08 -22.56
CA ALA A 169 -26.59 6.51 -22.75
C ALA A 169 -25.99 7.18 -21.51
N LEU A 170 -26.29 6.68 -20.31
CA LEU A 170 -25.67 7.17 -19.07
C LEU A 170 -24.18 6.77 -18.98
N ASP A 171 -23.84 5.59 -19.47
CA ASP A 171 -22.44 5.14 -19.50
C ASP A 171 -21.59 6.02 -20.42
N GLU A 172 -22.12 6.38 -21.60
CA GLU A 172 -21.45 7.27 -22.54
C GLU A 172 -21.34 8.69 -22.00
N LYS A 173 -22.39 9.23 -21.37
CA LYS A 173 -22.33 10.53 -20.67
C LYS A 173 -21.25 10.54 -19.59
N GLY A 174 -21.12 9.46 -18.83
CA GLY A 174 -20.07 9.33 -17.80
C GLY A 174 -18.65 9.31 -18.40
N ARG A 175 -18.47 8.65 -19.56
CA ARG A 175 -17.18 8.70 -20.28
C ARG A 175 -16.86 10.10 -20.79
N GLU A 176 -17.85 10.78 -21.34
CA GLU A 176 -17.70 12.14 -21.83
C GLU A 176 -17.43 13.12 -20.70
N ALA A 177 -18.12 13.02 -19.56
CA ALA A 177 -17.86 13.85 -18.39
C ALA A 177 -16.43 13.63 -17.85
N PHE A 178 -15.97 12.38 -17.82
CA PHE A 178 -14.61 12.09 -17.40
C PHE A 178 -13.57 12.64 -18.40
N ARG A 179 -13.82 12.53 -19.71
CA ARG A 179 -12.96 13.12 -20.74
C ARG A 179 -12.82 14.63 -20.57
N ARG A 180 -13.91 15.33 -20.27
CA ARG A 180 -13.91 16.78 -20.00
C ARG A 180 -13.12 17.14 -18.74
N LEU A 181 -13.26 16.31 -17.70
CA LEU A 181 -12.43 16.43 -16.49
C LEU A 181 -10.93 16.27 -16.82
N GLU A 182 -10.57 15.27 -17.64
CA GLU A 182 -9.18 15.06 -18.09
C GLU A 182 -8.66 16.23 -18.93
N GLN A 183 -9.54 16.92 -19.67
CA GLN A 183 -9.20 18.12 -20.46
C GLN A 183 -9.10 19.39 -19.60
N GLY A 184 -9.40 19.31 -18.31
CA GLY A 184 -9.30 20.44 -17.39
C GLY A 184 -10.43 21.45 -17.53
N GLU A 185 -11.62 21.05 -18.03
CA GLU A 185 -12.77 21.95 -18.10
C GLU A 185 -13.20 22.36 -16.68
N SER A 186 -13.23 23.67 -16.40
CA SER A 186 -13.36 24.24 -15.05
C SER A 186 -14.53 23.67 -14.26
N GLU A 187 -15.72 23.54 -14.86
CA GLU A 187 -16.92 23.05 -14.19
C GLU A 187 -16.73 21.61 -13.64
N TYR A 188 -16.09 20.72 -14.42
CA TYR A 188 -15.82 19.34 -14.04
C TYR A 188 -14.71 19.24 -13.01
N VAL A 189 -13.66 20.04 -13.16
CA VAL A 189 -12.54 20.12 -12.22
C VAL A 189 -13.00 20.64 -10.85
N GLU A 190 -13.77 21.75 -10.82
CA GLU A 190 -14.28 22.33 -9.58
C GLU A 190 -15.19 21.36 -8.82
N ARG A 191 -16.08 20.66 -9.52
CA ARG A 191 -16.97 19.69 -8.92
C ARG A 191 -16.21 18.47 -8.38
N TRP A 192 -15.27 17.95 -9.17
CA TRP A 192 -14.38 16.87 -8.74
C TRP A 192 -13.53 17.26 -7.52
N GLN A 193 -12.91 18.43 -7.52
CA GLN A 193 -12.12 18.94 -6.39
C GLN A 193 -12.98 19.03 -5.14
N ARG A 194 -14.19 19.53 -5.25
CA ARG A 194 -15.12 19.62 -4.14
C ARG A 194 -15.45 18.25 -3.56
N PHE A 195 -15.77 17.26 -4.40
CA PHE A 195 -16.04 15.89 -3.92
C PHE A 195 -14.82 15.29 -3.24
N ARG A 196 -13.63 15.56 -3.77
CA ARG A 196 -12.37 15.13 -3.20
C ARG A 196 -12.13 15.75 -1.82
N GLU A 197 -12.29 17.05 -1.68
CA GLU A 197 -12.12 17.78 -0.42
C GLU A 197 -13.08 17.28 0.67
N LEU A 198 -14.36 17.18 0.36
CA LEU A 198 -15.37 16.64 1.28
C LEU A 198 -15.05 15.20 1.70
N SER A 199 -14.56 14.38 0.76
CA SER A 199 -14.15 13.01 1.08
C SER A 199 -12.94 12.96 2.01
N ILE A 200 -11.94 13.81 1.79
CA ILE A 200 -10.74 13.89 2.64
C ILE A 200 -11.11 14.36 4.05
N GLU A 201 -11.99 15.34 4.19
CA GLU A 201 -12.44 15.82 5.50
C GLU A 201 -13.12 14.70 6.28
N GLU A 202 -13.99 13.94 5.62
CA GLU A 202 -14.68 12.82 6.25
C GLU A 202 -13.71 11.67 6.60
N PHE A 203 -12.77 11.35 5.72
CA PHE A 203 -11.72 10.38 6.03
C PHE A 203 -10.86 10.82 7.22
N LYS A 204 -10.50 12.10 7.32
CA LYS A 204 -9.78 12.64 8.48
C LYS A 204 -10.57 12.49 9.78
N ARG A 205 -11.90 12.63 9.72
CA ARG A 205 -12.77 12.41 10.88
C ARG A 205 -12.70 10.96 11.36
N VAL A 206 -12.79 10.00 10.41
CA VAL A 206 -12.67 8.57 10.70
C VAL A 206 -11.27 8.22 11.23
N TYR A 207 -10.22 8.71 10.58
CA TYR A 207 -8.84 8.48 11.04
C TYR A 207 -8.57 9.05 12.43
N SER A 208 -9.12 10.22 12.74
CA SER A 208 -9.00 10.82 14.07
C SER A 208 -9.59 9.93 15.17
N ARG A 209 -10.74 9.26 14.91
CA ARG A 209 -11.32 8.26 15.83
C ARG A 209 -10.39 7.07 16.07
N LEU A 210 -9.58 6.70 15.07
CA LEU A 210 -8.59 5.62 15.15
C LEU A 210 -7.23 6.09 15.69
N GLY A 211 -7.04 7.37 15.98
CA GLY A 211 -5.75 7.94 16.36
C GLY A 211 -4.71 7.94 15.25
N ILE A 212 -5.14 8.02 13.99
CA ILE A 212 -4.30 7.93 12.80
C ILE A 212 -4.26 9.27 12.06
N SER A 213 -3.11 9.61 11.52
CA SER A 213 -2.91 10.77 10.65
C SER A 213 -2.00 10.42 9.49
N PHE A 214 -2.07 11.20 8.41
CA PHE A 214 -1.22 11.06 7.23
C PHE A 214 -0.49 12.36 6.95
N ASP A 215 0.69 12.26 6.35
CA ASP A 215 1.50 13.40 5.94
C ASP A 215 1.11 13.88 4.53
N SER A 216 0.58 12.99 3.68
CA SER A 216 0.07 13.31 2.34
C SER A 216 -1.20 12.53 2.02
N TYR A 217 -2.05 13.17 1.20
CA TYR A 217 -3.25 12.62 0.57
C TYR A 217 -3.13 12.68 -0.97
N ASP A 218 -1.93 12.51 -1.51
CA ASP A 218 -1.69 12.51 -2.95
C ASP A 218 -2.26 11.25 -3.58
N GLY A 219 -3.40 11.41 -4.26
CA GLY A 219 -4.11 10.34 -4.93
C GLY A 219 -3.62 10.10 -6.37
N GLU A 220 -4.38 9.31 -7.12
CA GLU A 220 -4.10 8.99 -8.51
C GLU A 220 -4.02 10.24 -9.39
N ALA A 221 -4.90 11.23 -9.15
CA ALA A 221 -4.96 12.47 -9.92
C ALA A 221 -3.69 13.31 -9.83
N PHE A 222 -2.97 13.25 -8.71
CA PHE A 222 -1.75 14.02 -8.48
C PHE A 222 -0.65 13.71 -9.49
N TYR A 223 -0.69 12.54 -10.11
CA TYR A 223 0.35 12.08 -11.03
C TYR A 223 -0.01 12.30 -12.52
N ASN A 224 -1.21 12.78 -12.84
CA ASN A 224 -1.69 12.86 -14.22
C ASN A 224 -0.80 13.68 -15.15
N ASP A 225 -0.26 14.79 -14.68
CA ASP A 225 0.64 15.67 -15.42
C ASP A 225 2.09 15.16 -15.52
N LYS A 226 2.42 14.04 -14.85
CA LYS A 226 3.77 13.48 -14.71
C LYS A 226 3.94 12.15 -15.45
N ILE A 227 2.83 11.48 -15.78
CA ILE A 227 2.86 10.13 -16.35
C ILE A 227 3.53 10.10 -17.71
N ASP A 228 3.26 11.08 -18.57
CA ASP A 228 3.83 11.11 -19.93
C ASP A 228 5.35 11.23 -19.89
N ASP A 229 5.91 12.04 -19.00
CA ASP A 229 7.36 12.14 -18.80
C ASP A 229 7.97 10.79 -18.35
N THR A 230 7.26 10.04 -17.50
CA THR A 230 7.67 8.69 -17.08
C THR A 230 7.68 7.73 -18.27
N ILE A 231 6.64 7.75 -19.09
CA ILE A 231 6.53 6.90 -20.29
C ILE A 231 7.62 7.26 -21.31
N ASP A 232 7.90 8.54 -21.49
CA ASP A 232 8.97 9.03 -22.38
C ASP A 232 10.36 8.51 -21.92
N ARG A 233 10.64 8.52 -20.61
CA ARG A 233 11.86 7.92 -20.07
C ARG A 233 11.94 6.42 -20.34
N MET A 234 10.83 5.70 -20.26
CA MET A 234 10.77 4.27 -20.60
C MET A 234 11.04 4.04 -22.11
N HIS A 235 10.50 4.89 -23.01
CA HIS A 235 10.79 4.85 -24.44
C HIS A 235 12.27 5.13 -24.73
N GLN A 236 12.86 6.14 -24.12
CA GLN A 236 14.28 6.48 -24.29
C GLN A 236 15.21 5.31 -23.87
N LYS A 237 14.78 4.52 -22.92
CA LYS A 237 15.49 3.31 -22.47
C LYS A 237 15.20 2.05 -23.32
N GLY A 238 14.33 2.17 -24.34
CA GLY A 238 13.95 1.05 -25.20
C GLY A 238 13.16 -0.06 -24.50
N LEU A 239 12.46 0.26 -23.41
CA LEU A 239 11.72 -0.72 -22.62
C LEU A 239 10.31 -0.98 -23.17
N ILE A 240 9.72 0.00 -23.86
CA ILE A 240 8.36 -0.08 -24.39
C ILE A 240 8.38 -0.56 -25.83
N HIS A 241 7.52 -1.50 -26.14
CA HIS A 241 7.22 -1.92 -27.51
C HIS A 241 5.70 -1.97 -27.72
N GLU A 242 5.27 -1.98 -28.96
CA GLU A 242 3.86 -2.06 -29.32
C GLU A 242 3.40 -3.52 -29.42
N SER A 243 2.27 -3.83 -28.78
CA SER A 243 1.62 -5.13 -28.87
C SER A 243 0.10 -4.93 -28.96
N ARG A 244 -0.50 -5.36 -30.08
CA ARG A 244 -1.95 -5.24 -30.35
C ARG A 244 -2.49 -3.81 -30.14
N GLY A 245 -1.71 -2.82 -30.56
CA GLY A 245 -2.04 -1.40 -30.39
C GLY A 245 -1.84 -0.84 -28.98
N ALA A 246 -1.36 -1.62 -28.04
CA ALA A 246 -1.01 -1.19 -26.69
C ALA A 246 0.50 -1.04 -26.53
N GLN A 247 0.93 -0.11 -25.67
CA GLN A 247 2.32 0.04 -25.25
C GLN A 247 2.59 -0.86 -24.05
N VAL A 248 3.57 -1.73 -24.16
CA VAL A 248 3.82 -2.78 -23.17
C VAL A 248 5.31 -2.94 -22.85
N VAL A 249 5.61 -3.48 -21.67
CA VAL A 249 6.93 -3.99 -21.29
C VAL A 249 6.85 -5.48 -21.15
N ASP A 250 7.73 -6.21 -21.83
CA ASP A 250 7.84 -7.66 -21.71
C ASP A 250 8.61 -8.02 -20.44
N LEU A 251 8.04 -8.88 -19.60
CA LEU A 251 8.63 -9.37 -18.35
C LEU A 251 8.61 -10.90 -18.27
N GLU A 252 8.51 -11.59 -19.41
CA GLU A 252 8.44 -13.06 -19.52
C GLU A 252 9.71 -13.73 -18.95
N ASP A 253 10.88 -13.10 -19.11
CA ASP A 253 12.15 -13.57 -18.55
C ASP A 253 12.16 -13.65 -17.01
N ARG A 254 11.23 -12.93 -16.35
CA ARG A 254 11.00 -12.97 -14.91
C ARG A 254 9.75 -13.77 -14.53
N GLY A 255 9.05 -14.35 -15.49
CA GLY A 255 7.79 -15.06 -15.28
C GLY A 255 6.62 -14.16 -14.86
N LEU A 256 6.70 -12.84 -15.17
CA LEU A 256 5.70 -11.84 -14.80
C LEU A 256 4.79 -11.44 -15.97
N GLY A 257 4.94 -12.12 -17.13
CA GLY A 257 4.15 -11.86 -18.33
C GLY A 257 4.41 -10.49 -18.93
N THR A 258 3.40 -9.94 -19.59
CA THR A 258 3.48 -8.65 -20.27
C THR A 258 2.82 -7.56 -19.43
N ALA A 259 3.54 -6.50 -19.10
CA ALA A 259 3.06 -5.36 -18.36
C ALA A 259 2.53 -4.27 -19.32
N ILE A 260 1.24 -3.96 -19.25
CA ILE A 260 0.62 -2.92 -20.10
C ILE A 260 0.83 -1.55 -19.44
N ILE A 261 1.43 -0.63 -20.19
CA ILE A 261 1.69 0.75 -19.76
C ILE A 261 0.59 1.68 -20.27
N ARG A 262 0.28 1.59 -21.58
CA ARG A 262 -0.80 2.36 -22.22
C ARG A 262 -1.66 1.41 -23.07
N LYS A 263 -2.97 1.50 -22.89
CA LYS A 263 -3.93 0.67 -23.64
C LYS A 263 -4.04 1.13 -25.10
N SER A 264 -4.62 0.27 -25.96
CA SER A 264 -4.85 0.59 -27.37
C SER A 264 -5.75 1.79 -27.62
N ASN A 265 -6.60 2.17 -26.65
CA ASN A 265 -7.40 3.40 -26.71
C ASN A 265 -6.67 4.65 -26.21
N GLY A 266 -5.37 4.58 -25.95
CA GLY A 266 -4.53 5.68 -25.47
C GLY A 266 -4.54 5.92 -23.96
N SER A 267 -5.42 5.28 -23.18
CA SER A 267 -5.46 5.48 -21.73
C SER A 267 -4.29 4.78 -21.03
N THR A 268 -3.73 5.42 -20.01
CA THR A 268 -2.70 4.85 -19.14
C THR A 268 -3.28 3.80 -18.20
N THR A 269 -2.43 2.89 -17.72
CA THR A 269 -2.82 1.88 -16.73
C THR A 269 -2.47 2.34 -15.31
N TYR A 270 -3.00 1.62 -14.31
CA TYR A 270 -2.57 1.81 -12.92
C TYR A 270 -1.07 1.59 -12.75
N LEU A 271 -0.49 0.62 -13.47
CA LEU A 271 0.94 0.36 -13.39
C LEU A 271 1.78 1.56 -13.86
N ALA A 272 1.41 2.21 -14.97
CA ALA A 272 2.11 3.41 -15.42
C ALA A 272 2.06 4.53 -14.37
N ARG A 273 0.92 4.68 -13.71
CA ARG A 273 0.73 5.66 -12.63
C ARG A 273 1.57 5.33 -11.41
N ASP A 274 1.63 4.06 -11.03
CA ASP A 274 2.41 3.63 -9.86
C ASP A 274 3.92 3.69 -10.11
N ILE A 275 4.38 3.48 -11.36
CA ILE A 275 5.78 3.74 -11.74
C ILE A 275 6.11 5.22 -11.54
N CYS A 276 5.26 6.11 -12.06
CA CYS A 276 5.40 7.56 -11.89
C CYS A 276 5.36 7.95 -10.42
N ALA A 277 4.45 7.38 -9.64
CA ALA A 277 4.34 7.62 -8.20
C ALA A 277 5.60 7.18 -7.44
N ALA A 278 6.18 6.03 -7.78
CA ALA A 278 7.41 5.54 -7.16
C ALA A 278 8.61 6.46 -7.47
N GLU A 279 8.75 6.94 -8.71
CA GLU A 279 9.78 7.92 -9.10
C GLU A 279 9.62 9.23 -8.32
N TYR A 280 8.41 9.77 -8.27
CA TYR A 280 8.11 10.99 -7.53
C TYR A 280 8.42 10.83 -6.04
N ARG A 281 7.97 9.75 -5.41
CA ARG A 281 8.17 9.46 -3.99
C ARG A 281 9.66 9.32 -3.65
N PHE A 282 10.44 8.68 -4.52
CA PHE A 282 11.88 8.61 -4.31
C PHE A 282 12.54 9.99 -4.41
N THR A 283 12.15 10.80 -5.40
CA THR A 283 12.67 12.17 -5.56
C THR A 283 12.29 13.08 -4.38
N ALA A 284 11.05 12.96 -3.90
CA ALA A 284 10.52 13.82 -2.84
C ALA A 284 11.03 13.44 -1.44
N TYR A 285 11.22 12.15 -1.17
CA TYR A 285 11.49 11.65 0.19
C TYR A 285 12.85 10.98 0.34
N ALA A 286 13.55 10.65 -0.75
CA ALA A 286 14.83 9.92 -0.74
C ALA A 286 14.80 8.70 0.21
N PHE A 287 13.74 7.89 0.14
CA PHE A 287 13.46 6.83 1.09
C PHE A 287 14.52 5.72 1.07
N ASP A 288 14.80 5.17 2.24
CA ASP A 288 15.56 3.93 2.41
C ASP A 288 14.68 2.68 2.29
N ARG A 289 13.37 2.83 2.59
CA ARG A 289 12.34 1.81 2.39
C ARG A 289 11.03 2.46 1.96
N MET A 290 10.35 1.81 1.01
CA MET A 290 9.01 2.14 0.57
C MET A 290 8.09 0.94 0.79
N LEU A 291 7.13 1.04 1.71
CA LEU A 291 6.21 -0.03 2.05
C LEU A 291 4.83 0.26 1.43
N TYR A 292 4.32 -0.68 0.65
CA TYR A 292 2.95 -0.66 0.13
C TYR A 292 2.10 -1.67 0.90
N VAL A 293 1.20 -1.18 1.76
CA VAL A 293 0.34 -2.04 2.58
C VAL A 293 -0.96 -2.32 1.83
N VAL A 294 -0.93 -3.32 0.98
CA VAL A 294 -2.00 -3.63 0.01
C VAL A 294 -2.34 -5.12 0.04
N GLY A 295 -3.60 -5.46 -0.28
CA GLY A 295 -4.07 -6.84 -0.26
C GLY A 295 -3.32 -7.76 -1.24
N GLN A 296 -3.15 -9.03 -0.86
CA GLN A 296 -2.45 -10.05 -1.64
C GLN A 296 -2.84 -10.14 -3.13
N PRO A 297 -4.10 -9.91 -3.57
CA PRO A 297 -4.43 -9.97 -5.00
C PRO A 297 -3.65 -9.00 -5.90
N GLN A 298 -2.96 -8.02 -5.34
CA GLN A 298 -2.10 -7.07 -6.05
C GLN A 298 -0.62 -7.54 -6.17
N GLU A 299 -0.30 -8.75 -5.75
CA GLU A 299 1.08 -9.28 -5.75
C GLU A 299 1.74 -9.21 -7.12
N LEU A 300 1.05 -9.66 -8.18
CA LEU A 300 1.58 -9.57 -9.54
C LEU A 300 1.86 -8.12 -9.96
N HIS A 301 0.97 -7.19 -9.61
CA HIS A 301 1.12 -5.78 -9.92
C HIS A 301 2.39 -5.19 -9.29
N PHE A 302 2.62 -5.42 -8.00
CA PHE A 302 3.83 -4.92 -7.31
C PHE A 302 5.11 -5.60 -7.79
N ASN A 303 5.05 -6.89 -8.16
CA ASN A 303 6.17 -7.57 -8.79
C ASN A 303 6.50 -6.98 -10.17
N GLN A 304 5.48 -6.65 -10.98
CA GLN A 304 5.67 -5.95 -12.25
C GLN A 304 6.22 -4.53 -12.06
N LEU A 305 5.70 -3.77 -11.08
CA LEU A 305 6.20 -2.44 -10.72
C LEU A 305 7.70 -2.48 -10.40
N SER A 306 8.11 -3.33 -9.47
CA SER A 306 9.53 -3.51 -9.11
C SER A 306 10.37 -3.92 -10.33
N ALA A 307 9.90 -4.87 -11.14
CA ALA A 307 10.62 -5.33 -12.32
C ALA A 307 10.82 -4.25 -13.38
N VAL A 308 9.81 -3.39 -13.62
CA VAL A 308 9.93 -2.27 -14.56
C VAL A 308 10.90 -1.22 -14.03
N LEU A 309 10.83 -0.86 -12.75
CA LEU A 309 11.76 0.09 -12.13
C LEU A 309 13.23 -0.40 -12.20
N HIS A 310 13.47 -1.69 -12.00
CA HIS A 310 14.79 -2.30 -12.21
C HIS A 310 15.26 -2.15 -13.66
N ARG A 311 14.38 -2.40 -14.64
CA ARG A 311 14.72 -2.23 -16.06
C ARG A 311 14.96 -0.77 -16.43
N MET A 312 14.33 0.16 -15.73
CA MET A 312 14.62 1.57 -15.85
C MET A 312 15.99 1.94 -15.28
N GLY A 313 16.67 1.03 -14.56
CA GLY A 313 18.02 1.21 -14.00
C GLY A 313 18.00 1.92 -12.65
N TYR A 314 16.91 1.85 -11.91
CA TYR A 314 16.82 2.45 -10.57
C TYR A 314 17.36 1.49 -9.50
N GLU A 315 18.49 1.81 -8.92
CA GLU A 315 19.11 1.03 -7.83
C GLU A 315 18.23 0.97 -6.57
N TRP A 316 17.37 1.96 -6.38
CA TRP A 316 16.43 2.01 -5.26
C TRP A 316 15.19 1.11 -5.45
N ALA A 317 15.02 0.47 -6.60
CA ALA A 317 13.88 -0.44 -6.84
C ALA A 317 13.81 -1.59 -5.83
N ASP A 318 14.94 -2.04 -5.28
CA ASP A 318 15.02 -3.06 -4.21
C ASP A 318 14.50 -2.56 -2.85
N ARG A 319 14.25 -1.26 -2.71
CA ARG A 319 13.75 -0.65 -1.47
C ARG A 319 12.21 -0.68 -1.38
N LEU A 320 11.54 -1.13 -2.45
CA LEU A 320 10.08 -1.28 -2.49
C LEU A 320 9.69 -2.63 -1.91
N GLU A 321 8.73 -2.63 -1.00
CA GLU A 321 8.22 -3.83 -0.34
C GLU A 321 6.70 -3.85 -0.35
N HIS A 322 6.10 -4.91 -0.87
CA HIS A 322 4.66 -5.15 -0.79
C HIS A 322 4.33 -5.88 0.52
N VAL A 323 3.79 -5.16 1.49
CA VAL A 323 3.29 -5.72 2.76
C VAL A 323 1.88 -6.27 2.53
N MET A 324 1.83 -7.55 2.21
CA MET A 324 0.59 -8.24 1.84
C MET A 324 -0.26 -8.60 3.06
N PHE A 325 -1.57 -8.50 2.90
CA PHE A 325 -2.53 -9.03 3.86
C PHE A 325 -3.64 -9.81 3.14
N GLY A 326 -4.22 -10.78 3.87
CA GLY A 326 -5.24 -11.67 3.33
C GLY A 326 -6.54 -10.95 2.98
N TYR A 327 -7.28 -11.52 2.03
CA TYR A 327 -8.56 -11.00 1.53
C TYR A 327 -9.73 -11.36 2.46
N ILE A 328 -10.69 -10.44 2.63
CA ILE A 328 -11.94 -10.72 3.32
C ILE A 328 -12.95 -11.19 2.27
N ARG A 329 -13.36 -12.46 2.37
CA ARG A 329 -14.32 -13.06 1.42
C ARG A 329 -15.72 -12.53 1.66
N GLY A 330 -16.49 -12.38 0.58
CA GLY A 330 -17.93 -12.07 0.65
C GLY A 330 -18.28 -10.58 0.62
N MET A 331 -17.31 -9.66 0.57
CA MET A 331 -17.56 -8.23 0.45
C MET A 331 -17.37 -7.73 -0.99
N SER A 332 -18.30 -6.91 -1.46
CA SER A 332 -18.21 -6.24 -2.77
C SER A 332 -18.86 -4.87 -2.71
N THR A 333 -18.08 -3.82 -2.94
CA THR A 333 -18.58 -2.44 -3.06
C THR A 333 -19.56 -2.26 -4.21
N ARG A 334 -19.38 -3.00 -5.32
CA ARG A 334 -20.29 -2.96 -6.47
C ARG A 334 -21.66 -3.57 -6.19
N LYS A 335 -21.73 -4.54 -5.25
CA LYS A 335 -22.98 -5.25 -4.89
C LYS A 335 -23.63 -4.70 -3.62
N GLY A 336 -23.11 -3.62 -3.04
CA GLY A 336 -23.68 -3.05 -1.81
C GLY A 336 -23.52 -3.92 -0.55
N THR A 337 -22.67 -4.97 -0.60
CA THR A 337 -22.42 -5.88 0.53
C THR A 337 -21.16 -5.47 1.29
N VAL A 338 -21.03 -4.20 1.61
CA VAL A 338 -19.89 -3.66 2.38
C VAL A 338 -20.35 -3.42 3.81
N VAL A 339 -19.58 -3.91 4.77
CA VAL A 339 -19.70 -3.49 6.17
C VAL A 339 -18.92 -2.18 6.31
N PHE A 340 -19.61 -1.12 6.68
CA PHE A 340 -18.98 0.18 6.89
C PHE A 340 -18.22 0.21 8.20
N LEU A 341 -17.22 1.06 8.28
CA LEU A 341 -16.40 1.14 9.48
C LEU A 341 -17.21 1.62 10.70
N ASP A 342 -18.13 2.55 10.50
CA ASP A 342 -18.98 3.05 11.58
C ASP A 342 -19.79 1.93 12.23
N ASP A 343 -20.31 0.97 11.43
CA ASP A 343 -21.01 -0.22 11.92
C ASP A 343 -20.13 -1.16 12.77
N VAL A 344 -18.81 -1.04 12.65
CA VAL A 344 -17.84 -1.87 13.40
C VAL A 344 -17.33 -1.15 14.65
N LEU A 345 -17.35 0.18 14.64
CA LEU A 345 -16.84 1.00 15.74
C LEU A 345 -17.92 1.37 16.77
N GLU A 346 -19.20 1.15 16.47
CA GLU A 346 -20.32 1.21 17.40
C GLU A 346 -20.48 -0.10 18.17
#